data_39eaeec3549348b7c395acb890ec3d89
#
_entry.id   39eaeec3549348b7c395acb890ec3d89
#
_cell.length_a   1.000
_cell.length_b   1.000
_cell.length_c   1.000
_cell.angle_alpha   90.00
_cell.angle_beta   90.00
_cell.angle_gamma   90.00
#
_symmetry.space_group_name_H-M   'P 1'
#
loop_
_entity.id
_entity.type
_entity.pdbx_description
1 polymer ?
#
loop_
_entity_poly.entity_id
_entity_poly.type
_entity_poly.pdbx_seq_one_letter_code
_entity_poly.pdbx_strand_id
1 'polypeptide(L)'
;SYGDEYNAYSLNGVHPSKAVIDNIEMTVGNGRFINDIDVKEKRKVIVLSPRMKEVLFKGEDPLGKYVNAGSVAYQVIGVYKAEDNDNNAPAYIPFSTAQTLYNAGYGLDDIIFTINGISTQEEFDAFEKRFRQQMGARHKFDPEDRRAIGMWSTLENFMMLNGMMNGIALFIWVIGIGTLTAGIVGVSNIMLITVRERTREFGIRKAIGATPFSILKLIIVESILI
;
A
#
# COMPACT_ATOMS: atom_id res chain seq x y z
N SER A 1 24.39 12.62 15.99
CA SER A 1 24.17 13.10 17.35
C SER A 1 23.73 14.55 17.37
N TYR A 2 23.07 14.95 18.44
CA TYR A 2 22.71 16.33 18.76
C TYR A 2 22.95 16.52 20.26
N GLY A 3 23.86 17.46 20.65
CA GLY A 3 24.35 17.56 22.02
C GLY A 3 24.92 16.22 22.50
N ASP A 4 24.47 15.77 23.66
CA ASP A 4 24.88 14.49 24.26
C ASP A 4 24.05 13.27 23.77
N GLU A 5 23.00 13.51 22.99
CA GLU A 5 22.14 12.44 22.47
C GLU A 5 22.71 11.85 21.18
N TYR A 6 22.79 10.54 21.12
CA TYR A 6 23.25 9.81 19.93
C TYR A 6 22.47 8.53 19.72
N ASN A 7 22.33 8.12 18.47
CA ASN A 7 21.81 6.82 18.09
C ASN A 7 22.35 6.44 16.70
N ALA A 8 22.30 5.17 16.37
CA ALA A 8 22.68 4.67 15.07
C ALA A 8 21.42 4.60 14.16
N TYR A 9 21.44 5.40 13.10
CA TYR A 9 20.36 5.41 12.08
C TYR A 9 20.97 5.34 10.70
N SER A 10 20.22 4.78 9.77
CA SER A 10 20.58 4.79 8.35
C SER A 10 20.46 6.18 7.77
N LEU A 11 21.45 6.57 6.96
CA LEU A 11 21.49 7.83 6.25
C LEU A 11 21.48 7.57 4.75
N ASN A 12 20.40 7.93 4.08
CA ASN A 12 20.20 7.64 2.66
C ASN A 12 20.33 8.91 1.83
N GLY A 13 21.22 8.87 0.82
CA GLY A 13 21.35 9.91 -0.17
C GLY A 13 20.27 9.75 -1.25
N VAL A 14 19.35 10.71 -1.37
CA VAL A 14 18.19 10.56 -2.23
C VAL A 14 18.01 11.73 -3.21
N HIS A 15 17.34 11.46 -4.31
CA HIS A 15 16.86 12.47 -5.26
C HIS A 15 15.52 13.04 -4.77
N PRO A 16 15.18 14.31 -5.07
CA PRO A 16 13.90 14.93 -4.70
C PRO A 16 12.66 14.14 -5.12
N SER A 17 12.70 13.45 -6.25
CA SER A 17 11.60 12.60 -6.74
C SER A 17 11.24 11.43 -5.82
N LYS A 18 12.12 11.05 -4.89
CA LYS A 18 11.82 10.04 -3.86
C LYS A 18 10.57 10.38 -3.07
N ALA A 19 10.36 11.65 -2.75
CA ALA A 19 9.16 12.09 -2.03
C ALA A 19 7.86 11.79 -2.78
N VAL A 20 7.91 11.92 -4.12
CA VAL A 20 6.73 11.64 -4.97
C VAL A 20 6.55 10.14 -5.19
N ILE A 21 7.64 9.40 -5.43
CA ILE A 21 7.60 7.96 -5.71
C ILE A 21 7.07 7.19 -4.50
N ASP A 22 7.57 7.52 -3.30
CA ASP A 22 7.21 6.82 -2.07
C ASP A 22 6.07 7.53 -1.30
N ASN A 23 5.46 8.56 -1.91
CA ASN A 23 4.42 9.37 -1.27
C ASN A 23 4.81 9.86 0.13
N ILE A 24 6.04 10.36 0.27
CA ILE A 24 6.55 10.84 1.56
C ILE A 24 5.85 12.15 1.94
N GLU A 25 5.03 12.11 2.97
CA GLU A 25 4.40 13.29 3.55
C GLU A 25 5.30 13.93 4.60
N MET A 26 5.30 15.25 4.65
CA MET A 26 5.99 15.99 5.71
C MET A 26 5.08 16.15 6.93
N THR A 27 5.68 16.15 8.11
CA THR A 27 4.94 16.46 9.34
C THR A 27 4.43 17.90 9.30
N VAL A 28 3.15 18.08 9.71
CA VAL A 28 2.51 19.40 9.72
C VAL A 28 3.30 20.39 10.55
N GLY A 29 3.62 21.54 9.98
CA GLY A 29 4.13 22.71 10.73
C GLY A 29 5.53 23.11 10.41
N ASN A 30 6.08 23.25 9.34
CA ASN A 30 7.33 23.93 8.99
C ASN A 30 8.52 23.04 8.63
N GLY A 31 8.39 22.24 7.65
CA GLY A 31 9.55 21.55 7.11
C GLY A 31 9.32 21.27 5.63
N ARG A 32 10.38 21.02 4.92
CA ARG A 32 10.34 20.62 3.51
C ARG A 32 11.21 19.39 3.27
N PHE A 33 10.90 18.69 2.21
CA PHE A 33 11.80 17.65 1.70
C PHE A 33 12.96 18.27 0.91
N ILE A 34 13.92 17.44 0.54
CA ILE A 34 15.06 17.79 -0.33
C ILE A 34 14.51 18.27 -1.68
N ASN A 35 15.11 19.32 -2.23
CA ASN A 35 14.78 19.89 -3.53
C ASN A 35 15.98 19.89 -4.48
N ASP A 36 15.75 20.28 -5.75
CA ASP A 36 16.76 20.29 -6.79
C ASP A 36 17.91 21.26 -6.48
N ILE A 37 17.65 22.35 -5.75
CA ILE A 37 18.68 23.30 -5.33
C ILE A 37 19.64 22.64 -4.32
N ASP A 38 19.10 21.89 -3.36
CA ASP A 38 19.93 21.17 -2.38
C ASP A 38 20.86 20.16 -3.07
N VAL A 39 20.34 19.49 -4.11
CA VAL A 39 21.13 18.56 -4.93
C VAL A 39 22.20 19.29 -5.74
N LYS A 40 21.83 20.36 -6.45
CA LYS A 40 22.72 21.10 -7.31
C LYS A 40 23.86 21.76 -6.55
N GLU A 41 23.54 22.34 -5.41
CA GLU A 41 24.51 23.05 -4.54
C GLU A 41 25.19 22.12 -3.53
N LYS A 42 24.84 20.83 -3.51
CA LYS A 42 25.38 19.84 -2.57
C LYS A 42 25.24 20.30 -1.12
N ARG A 43 24.05 20.83 -0.77
CA ARG A 43 23.80 21.38 0.55
C ARG A 43 23.88 20.29 1.61
N LYS A 44 24.47 20.62 2.75
CA LYS A 44 24.51 19.73 3.93
C LYS A 44 23.22 19.87 4.73
N VAL A 45 22.13 19.36 4.16
CA VAL A 45 20.79 19.39 4.77
C VAL A 45 20.32 17.96 5.01
N ILE A 46 19.45 17.80 6.01
CA ILE A 46 18.92 16.50 6.44
C ILE A 46 17.43 16.61 6.73
N VAL A 47 16.70 15.56 6.32
CA VAL A 47 15.31 15.32 6.68
C VAL A 47 15.28 14.14 7.64
N LEU A 48 14.68 14.32 8.80
CA LEU A 48 14.66 13.35 9.89
C LEU A 48 13.39 12.51 9.88
N SER A 49 13.48 11.30 10.41
CA SER A 49 12.30 10.51 10.76
C SER A 49 11.69 11.01 12.07
N PRO A 50 10.39 10.69 12.35
CA PRO A 50 9.74 11.04 13.61
C PRO A 50 10.51 10.53 14.83
N ARG A 51 10.99 9.30 14.73
CA ARG A 51 11.79 8.67 15.81
C ARG A 51 13.08 9.38 16.08
N MET A 52 13.80 9.83 15.05
CA MET A 52 15.02 10.62 15.22
C MET A 52 14.73 11.95 15.87
N LYS A 53 13.64 12.63 15.48
CA LYS A 53 13.21 13.87 16.13
C LYS A 53 12.98 13.64 17.63
N GLU A 54 12.23 12.61 17.99
CA GLU A 54 11.90 12.32 19.38
C GLU A 54 13.14 12.03 20.23
N VAL A 55 14.04 11.18 19.72
CA VAL A 55 15.25 10.76 20.46
C VAL A 55 16.26 11.91 20.58
N LEU A 56 16.53 12.63 19.47
CA LEU A 56 17.58 13.64 19.45
C LEU A 56 17.14 14.98 20.06
N PHE A 57 15.87 15.35 19.89
CA PHE A 57 15.38 16.68 20.27
C PHE A 57 14.41 16.68 21.45
N LYS A 58 13.94 15.50 21.91
CA LYS A 58 13.10 15.36 23.13
C LYS A 58 11.92 16.34 23.22
N GLY A 59 11.28 16.60 22.08
CA GLY A 59 10.13 17.52 21.98
C GLY A 59 10.48 18.93 21.52
N GLU A 60 11.73 19.30 21.42
CA GLU A 60 12.12 20.57 20.81
C GLU A 60 11.90 20.58 19.30
N ASP A 61 11.71 21.78 18.74
CA ASP A 61 11.65 21.94 17.28
C ASP A 61 13.05 21.72 16.67
N PRO A 62 13.22 20.73 15.78
CA PRO A 62 14.50 20.44 15.16
C PRO A 62 14.84 21.37 14.00
N LEU A 63 13.88 22.11 13.43
CA LEU A 63 14.08 22.88 12.20
C LEU A 63 15.15 23.95 12.35
N GLY A 64 16.04 24.02 11.36
CA GLY A 64 17.15 24.96 11.33
C GLY A 64 18.33 24.61 12.25
N LYS A 65 18.17 23.66 13.18
CA LYS A 65 19.23 23.17 14.04
C LYS A 65 20.18 22.24 13.30
N TYR A 66 21.35 21.97 13.87
CA TYR A 66 22.36 21.12 13.25
C TYR A 66 22.47 19.78 13.97
N VAL A 67 22.49 18.70 13.19
CA VAL A 67 22.71 17.34 13.67
C VAL A 67 24.00 16.80 13.07
N ASN A 68 24.84 16.20 13.89
CA ASN A 68 26.07 15.56 13.44
C ASN A 68 25.79 14.11 13.02
N ALA A 69 26.08 13.78 11.77
CA ALA A 69 26.10 12.40 11.27
C ALA A 69 27.55 12.05 10.86
N GLY A 70 28.19 11.19 11.66
CA GLY A 70 29.64 11.00 11.59
C GLY A 70 30.39 12.30 11.91
N SER A 71 31.28 12.71 11.02
CA SER A 71 32.08 13.93 11.14
C SER A 71 31.45 15.17 10.46
N VAL A 72 30.22 15.07 9.98
CA VAL A 72 29.57 16.13 9.19
C VAL A 72 28.34 16.65 9.91
N ALA A 73 28.25 17.98 10.02
CA ALA A 73 27.09 18.69 10.53
C ALA A 73 26.10 18.96 9.38
N TYR A 74 24.84 18.53 9.57
CA TYR A 74 23.74 18.76 8.64
C TYR A 74 22.68 19.64 9.27
N GLN A 75 22.18 20.61 8.53
CA GLN A 75 21.06 21.43 8.96
C GLN A 75 19.75 20.68 8.74
N VAL A 76 18.92 20.59 9.78
CA VAL A 76 17.60 19.97 9.70
C VAL A 76 16.66 20.89 8.94
N ILE A 77 16.08 20.38 7.82
CA ILE A 77 15.15 21.13 6.96
C ILE A 77 13.72 20.60 7.04
N GLY A 78 13.51 19.44 7.65
CA GLY A 78 12.18 18.87 7.78
C GLY A 78 12.17 17.57 8.57
N VAL A 79 10.95 17.16 8.92
CA VAL A 79 10.65 15.87 9.51
C VAL A 79 9.51 15.25 8.70
N TYR A 80 9.72 14.05 8.16
CA TYR A 80 8.70 13.36 7.40
C TYR A 80 7.80 12.51 8.31
N LYS A 81 6.64 12.09 7.80
CA LYS A 81 5.79 11.11 8.47
C LYS A 81 6.30 9.70 8.12
N ALA A 82 6.56 8.88 9.12
CA ALA A 82 6.78 7.46 8.97
C ALA A 82 5.66 6.71 9.69
N GLU A 83 5.48 5.44 9.39
CA GLU A 83 4.59 4.59 10.17
C GLU A 83 5.07 4.49 11.62
N ASP A 84 4.15 4.53 12.57
CA ASP A 84 4.45 4.67 14.02
C ASP A 84 5.37 3.58 14.59
N ASN A 85 5.56 2.46 13.88
CA ASN A 85 6.39 1.34 14.30
C ASN A 85 7.71 1.19 13.54
N ASP A 86 8.05 2.10 12.61
CA ASP A 86 9.32 2.00 11.90
C ASP A 86 10.47 2.61 12.70
N ASN A 87 11.00 1.85 13.63
CA ASN A 87 12.16 2.22 14.43
C ASN A 87 13.45 2.39 13.60
N ASN A 88 13.48 1.89 12.37
CA ASN A 88 14.63 1.92 11.46
C ASN A 88 14.47 2.93 10.32
N ALA A 89 13.44 3.77 10.36
CA ALA A 89 13.19 4.77 9.34
C ALA A 89 14.42 5.66 9.13
N PRO A 90 14.97 5.73 7.90
CA PRO A 90 16.24 6.42 7.62
C PRO A 90 16.11 7.93 7.68
N ALA A 91 17.22 8.64 7.85
CA ALA A 91 17.30 10.05 7.50
C ALA A 91 17.65 10.21 6.02
N TYR A 92 17.17 11.29 5.42
CA TYR A 92 17.43 11.60 4.02
C TYR A 92 18.33 12.81 3.87
N ILE A 93 19.34 12.71 3.00
CA ILE A 93 20.20 13.81 2.55
C ILE A 93 20.21 13.85 1.03
N PRO A 94 20.64 14.97 0.40
CA PRO A 94 20.80 15.01 -1.06
C PRO A 94 21.83 13.98 -1.52
N PHE A 95 21.51 13.20 -2.57
CA PHE A 95 22.40 12.15 -3.07
C PHE A 95 23.76 12.72 -3.51
N SER A 96 23.78 13.90 -4.11
CA SER A 96 25.03 14.57 -4.53
C SER A 96 25.93 14.96 -3.36
N THR A 97 25.32 15.29 -2.22
CA THR A 97 26.03 15.53 -0.97
C THR A 97 26.63 14.23 -0.43
N ALA A 98 25.83 13.14 -0.45
CA ALA A 98 26.29 11.81 -0.04
C ALA A 98 27.49 11.36 -0.89
N GLN A 99 27.38 11.44 -2.23
CA GLN A 99 28.46 11.08 -3.14
C GLN A 99 29.76 11.85 -2.87
N THR A 100 29.63 13.15 -2.58
CA THR A 100 30.80 13.99 -2.34
C THR A 100 31.47 13.71 -1.00
N LEU A 101 30.67 13.49 0.05
CA LEU A 101 31.17 13.30 1.42
C LEU A 101 31.71 11.90 1.67
N TYR A 102 31.10 10.90 1.08
CA TYR A 102 31.47 9.49 1.25
C TYR A 102 32.37 8.96 0.13
N ASN A 103 32.87 9.87 -0.74
CA ASN A 103 33.77 9.55 -1.83
C ASN A 103 33.26 8.46 -2.78
N ALA A 104 31.93 8.42 -2.98
CA ALA A 104 31.26 7.42 -3.83
C ALA A 104 31.44 7.67 -5.34
N GLY A 105 32.11 8.75 -5.73
CA GLY A 105 32.29 9.15 -7.13
C GLY A 105 30.93 9.34 -7.82
N TYR A 106 30.69 8.59 -8.90
CA TYR A 106 29.40 8.52 -9.60
C TYR A 106 28.61 7.24 -9.29
N GLY A 107 29.03 6.50 -8.26
CA GLY A 107 28.34 5.28 -7.84
C GLY A 107 26.93 5.58 -7.32
N LEU A 108 26.02 4.67 -7.63
CA LEU A 108 24.65 4.62 -7.11
C LEU A 108 24.40 3.20 -6.63
N ASP A 109 23.80 3.05 -5.47
CA ASP A 109 23.43 1.74 -4.95
C ASP A 109 22.17 1.26 -5.66
N ASP A 110 21.13 2.10 -5.73
CA ASP A 110 19.84 1.78 -6.31
C ASP A 110 19.32 2.93 -7.20
N ILE A 111 18.58 2.58 -8.24
CA ILE A 111 17.81 3.51 -9.07
C ILE A 111 16.34 3.14 -8.95
N ILE A 112 15.53 4.04 -8.40
CA ILE A 112 14.08 3.88 -8.26
C ILE A 112 13.39 4.77 -9.28
N PHE A 113 12.48 4.20 -10.05
CA PHE A 113 11.70 4.95 -11.03
C PHE A 113 10.29 4.38 -11.17
N THR A 114 9.36 5.21 -11.63
CA THR A 114 7.99 4.80 -11.91
C THR A 114 7.82 4.55 -13.41
N ILE A 115 7.01 3.55 -13.74
CA ILE A 115 6.69 3.21 -15.12
C ILE A 115 5.18 3.36 -15.31
N ASN A 116 4.77 4.10 -16.32
CA ASN A 116 3.38 4.24 -16.68
C ASN A 116 3.03 3.27 -17.84
N GLY A 117 1.81 2.72 -17.80
CA GLY A 117 1.29 1.88 -18.88
C GLY A 117 1.69 0.40 -18.80
N ILE A 118 2.22 -0.06 -17.66
CA ILE A 118 2.46 -1.48 -17.36
C ILE A 118 1.46 -1.88 -16.27
N SER A 119 0.58 -2.83 -16.61
CA SER A 119 -0.48 -3.30 -15.73
C SER A 119 -0.47 -4.82 -15.53
N THR A 120 0.27 -5.54 -16.36
CA THR A 120 0.34 -7.00 -16.32
C THR A 120 1.78 -7.49 -16.13
N GLN A 121 1.93 -8.70 -15.62
CA GLN A 121 3.24 -9.33 -15.45
C GLN A 121 3.95 -9.51 -16.80
N GLU A 122 3.22 -9.87 -17.84
CA GLU A 122 3.76 -10.06 -19.20
C GLU A 122 4.36 -8.76 -19.77
N GLU A 123 3.69 -7.63 -19.54
CA GLU A 123 4.18 -6.32 -19.94
C GLU A 123 5.44 -5.93 -19.16
N PHE A 124 5.47 -6.26 -17.86
CA PHE A 124 6.64 -6.02 -17.03
C PHE A 124 7.83 -6.87 -17.48
N ASP A 125 7.63 -8.15 -17.74
CA ASP A 125 8.68 -9.07 -18.20
C ASP A 125 9.24 -8.61 -19.58
N ALA A 126 8.37 -8.15 -20.47
CA ALA A 126 8.78 -7.59 -21.75
C ALA A 126 9.57 -6.27 -21.59
N PHE A 127 9.21 -5.44 -20.61
CA PHE A 127 9.97 -4.25 -20.27
C PHE A 127 11.33 -4.62 -19.67
N GLU A 128 11.37 -5.51 -18.68
CA GLU A 128 12.60 -5.97 -18.04
C GLU A 128 13.59 -6.51 -19.08
N LYS A 129 13.12 -7.37 -19.98
CA LYS A 129 13.95 -7.93 -21.06
C LYS A 129 14.56 -6.84 -21.94
N ARG A 130 13.77 -5.86 -22.38
CA ARG A 130 14.26 -4.74 -23.18
C ARG A 130 15.24 -3.87 -22.42
N PHE A 131 14.95 -3.59 -21.15
CA PHE A 131 15.81 -2.80 -20.29
C PHE A 131 17.17 -3.48 -20.11
N ARG A 132 17.20 -4.79 -19.80
CA ARG A 132 18.43 -5.58 -19.66
C ARG A 132 19.23 -5.61 -20.95
N GLN A 133 18.60 -5.75 -22.11
CA GLN A 133 19.28 -5.71 -23.41
C GLN A 133 19.96 -4.35 -23.64
N GLN A 134 19.28 -3.24 -23.37
CA GLN A 134 19.85 -1.91 -23.54
C GLN A 134 21.01 -1.64 -22.57
N MET A 135 20.82 -2.03 -21.30
CA MET A 135 21.88 -1.86 -20.29
C MET A 135 23.06 -2.79 -20.56
N GLY A 136 22.81 -4.04 -20.96
CA GLY A 136 23.85 -4.99 -21.32
C GLY A 136 24.70 -4.52 -22.50
N ALA A 137 24.08 -3.96 -23.53
CA ALA A 137 24.77 -3.37 -24.67
C ALA A 137 25.65 -2.17 -24.25
N ARG A 138 25.17 -1.33 -23.31
CA ARG A 138 25.89 -0.15 -22.84
C ARG A 138 27.00 -0.47 -21.85
N HIS A 139 26.76 -1.40 -20.94
CA HIS A 139 27.67 -1.73 -19.85
C HIS A 139 28.45 -3.04 -20.06
N LYS A 140 28.27 -3.69 -21.21
CA LYS A 140 29.02 -4.89 -21.65
C LYS A 140 28.87 -6.09 -20.72
N PHE A 141 27.65 -6.36 -20.26
CA PHE A 141 27.28 -7.58 -19.55
C PHE A 141 26.25 -8.38 -20.35
N ASP A 142 26.12 -9.67 -20.04
CA ASP A 142 25.13 -10.54 -20.67
C ASP A 142 23.71 -10.17 -20.17
N PRO A 143 22.77 -9.80 -21.03
CA PRO A 143 21.38 -9.49 -20.65
C PRO A 143 20.67 -10.62 -19.89
N GLU A 144 21.07 -11.86 -20.07
CA GLU A 144 20.50 -13.02 -19.37
C GLU A 144 21.10 -13.22 -17.97
N ASP A 145 22.20 -12.54 -17.64
CA ASP A 145 22.77 -12.58 -16.30
C ASP A 145 21.95 -11.73 -15.32
N ARG A 146 21.09 -12.39 -14.56
CA ARG A 146 20.26 -11.75 -13.53
C ARG A 146 21.06 -11.17 -12.36
N ARG A 147 22.34 -11.54 -12.20
CA ARG A 147 23.21 -11.00 -11.16
C ARG A 147 23.82 -9.65 -11.53
N ALA A 148 23.91 -9.36 -12.83
CA ALA A 148 24.48 -8.12 -13.31
C ALA A 148 23.60 -6.90 -12.95
N ILE A 149 22.27 -7.06 -13.01
CA ILE A 149 21.30 -6.06 -12.54
C ILE A 149 20.19 -6.78 -11.78
N GLY A 150 20.06 -6.50 -10.48
CA GLY A 150 18.89 -6.87 -9.70
C GLY A 150 17.73 -5.95 -10.05
N MET A 151 16.60 -6.49 -10.46
CA MET A 151 15.36 -5.71 -10.65
C MET A 151 14.31 -6.25 -9.69
N TRP A 152 13.60 -5.33 -9.06
CA TRP A 152 12.51 -5.65 -8.17
C TRP A 152 11.30 -4.78 -8.52
N SER A 153 10.14 -5.39 -8.61
CA SER A 153 8.90 -4.71 -8.97
C SER A 153 7.86 -4.79 -7.85
N THR A 154 7.26 -3.66 -7.55
CA THR A 154 6.10 -3.59 -6.65
C THR A 154 4.85 -4.21 -7.27
N LEU A 155 4.82 -4.34 -8.61
CA LEU A 155 3.69 -4.91 -9.36
C LEU A 155 3.42 -6.37 -8.95
N GLU A 156 4.46 -7.20 -8.79
CA GLU A 156 4.32 -8.60 -8.38
C GLU A 156 3.61 -8.71 -7.02
N ASN A 157 4.04 -7.91 -6.03
CA ASN A 157 3.41 -7.88 -4.72
C ASN A 157 1.96 -7.41 -4.79
N PHE A 158 1.70 -6.38 -5.60
CA PHE A 158 0.34 -5.87 -5.81
C PHE A 158 -0.57 -6.91 -6.46
N MET A 159 -0.11 -7.62 -7.48
CA MET A 159 -0.86 -8.68 -8.13
C MET A 159 -1.11 -9.87 -7.19
N MET A 160 -0.13 -10.24 -6.38
CA MET A 160 -0.28 -11.28 -5.35
C MET A 160 -1.35 -10.90 -4.32
N LEU A 161 -1.30 -9.68 -3.80
CA LEU A 161 -2.30 -9.17 -2.85
C LEU A 161 -3.70 -9.12 -3.46
N ASN A 162 -3.83 -8.62 -4.70
CA ASN A 162 -5.11 -8.63 -5.42
C ASN A 162 -5.63 -10.05 -5.66
N GLY A 163 -4.76 -10.99 -6.00
CA GLY A 163 -5.13 -12.41 -6.14
C GLY A 163 -5.67 -12.99 -4.83
N MET A 164 -5.03 -12.71 -3.71
CA MET A 164 -5.50 -13.11 -2.38
C MET A 164 -6.86 -12.48 -2.04
N MET A 165 -7.03 -11.17 -2.27
CA MET A 165 -8.29 -10.47 -2.02
C MET A 165 -9.44 -11.03 -2.86
N ASN A 166 -9.19 -11.32 -4.14
CA ASN A 166 -10.17 -11.96 -5.02
C ASN A 166 -10.52 -13.37 -4.55
N GLY A 167 -9.55 -14.14 -4.06
CA GLY A 167 -9.78 -15.45 -3.47
C GLY A 167 -10.67 -15.39 -2.23
N ILE A 168 -10.41 -14.45 -1.33
CA ILE A 168 -11.23 -14.20 -0.13
C ILE A 168 -12.65 -13.78 -0.54
N ALA A 169 -12.78 -12.88 -1.49
CA ALA A 169 -14.08 -12.43 -2.00
C ALA A 169 -14.90 -13.61 -2.58
N LEU A 170 -14.28 -14.45 -3.40
CA LEU A 170 -14.91 -15.66 -3.92
C LEU A 170 -15.38 -16.59 -2.80
N PHE A 171 -14.55 -16.81 -1.80
CA PHE A 171 -14.89 -17.66 -0.65
C PHE A 171 -16.10 -17.10 0.13
N ILE A 172 -16.15 -15.80 0.37
CA ILE A 172 -17.29 -15.13 1.01
C ILE A 172 -18.57 -15.31 0.17
N TRP A 173 -18.48 -15.16 -1.16
CA TRP A 173 -19.60 -15.38 -2.06
C TRP A 173 -20.14 -16.82 -1.97
N VAL A 174 -19.26 -17.82 -1.96
CA VAL A 174 -19.64 -19.24 -1.86
C VAL A 174 -20.37 -19.50 -0.54
N ILE A 175 -19.83 -19.01 0.58
CA ILE A 175 -20.49 -19.16 1.88
C ILE A 175 -21.82 -18.41 1.91
N GLY A 176 -21.86 -17.17 1.39
CA GLY A 176 -23.08 -16.36 1.35
C GLY A 176 -24.19 -17.01 0.57
N ILE A 177 -23.89 -17.54 -0.61
CA ILE A 177 -24.88 -18.30 -1.41
C ILE A 177 -25.32 -19.59 -0.68
N GLY A 178 -24.38 -20.31 -0.04
CA GLY A 178 -24.67 -21.50 0.71
C GLY A 178 -25.61 -21.24 1.90
N THR A 179 -25.34 -20.22 2.68
CA THR A 179 -26.19 -19.83 3.83
C THR A 179 -27.57 -19.33 3.38
N LEU A 180 -27.62 -18.56 2.30
CA LEU A 180 -28.88 -18.10 1.72
C LEU A 180 -29.74 -19.29 1.26
N THR A 181 -29.14 -20.26 0.59
CA THR A 181 -29.83 -21.47 0.11
C THR A 181 -30.35 -22.30 1.29
N ALA A 182 -29.54 -22.48 2.33
CA ALA A 182 -29.95 -23.18 3.56
C ALA A 182 -31.13 -22.46 4.24
N GLY A 183 -31.08 -21.12 4.31
CA GLY A 183 -32.19 -20.29 4.82
C GLY A 183 -33.48 -20.47 4.03
N ILE A 184 -33.40 -20.43 2.70
CA ILE A 184 -34.54 -20.62 1.80
C ILE A 184 -35.16 -22.02 2.03
N VAL A 185 -34.33 -23.07 2.13
CA VAL A 185 -34.82 -24.44 2.39
C VAL A 185 -35.52 -24.53 3.74
N GLY A 186 -34.93 -23.92 4.79
CA GLY A 186 -35.52 -23.89 6.13
C GLY A 186 -36.88 -23.20 6.15
N VAL A 187 -36.98 -22.00 5.60
CA VAL A 187 -38.25 -21.26 5.50
C VAL A 187 -39.28 -22.01 4.65
N SER A 188 -38.85 -22.55 3.50
CA SER A 188 -39.74 -23.33 2.64
C SER A 188 -40.34 -24.56 3.34
N ASN A 189 -39.55 -25.23 4.19
CA ASN A 189 -40.00 -26.39 4.94
C ASN A 189 -41.07 -26.00 6.01
N ILE A 190 -40.85 -24.90 6.72
CA ILE A 190 -41.82 -24.39 7.72
C ILE A 190 -43.12 -23.96 7.00
N MET A 191 -42.97 -23.26 5.87
CA MET A 191 -44.12 -22.83 5.06
C MET A 191 -44.93 -23.96 4.54
N LEU A 192 -44.27 -25.04 4.07
CA LEU A 192 -44.98 -26.26 3.59
C LEU A 192 -45.83 -26.88 4.70
N ILE A 193 -45.36 -26.94 5.93
CA ILE A 193 -46.10 -27.45 7.08
C ILE A 193 -47.31 -26.51 7.36
N THR A 194 -47.11 -25.22 7.46
CA THR A 194 -48.18 -24.25 7.73
C THR A 194 -49.27 -24.30 6.64
N VAL A 195 -48.93 -24.41 5.37
CA VAL A 195 -49.88 -24.53 4.26
C VAL A 195 -50.67 -25.86 4.38
N ARG A 196 -50.02 -26.98 4.76
CA ARG A 196 -50.69 -28.26 4.95
C ARG A 196 -51.71 -28.20 6.09
N GLU A 197 -51.38 -27.60 7.22
CA GLU A 197 -52.27 -27.45 8.37
C GLU A 197 -53.50 -26.60 8.03
N ARG A 198 -53.35 -25.54 7.19
CA ARG A 198 -54.41 -24.64 6.76
C ARG A 198 -55.08 -25.01 5.46
N THR A 199 -54.82 -26.18 4.91
CA THR A 199 -55.39 -26.63 3.61
C THR A 199 -56.91 -26.56 3.59
N ARG A 200 -57.58 -26.87 4.69
CA ARG A 200 -59.03 -26.80 4.81
C ARG A 200 -59.57 -25.37 4.68
N GLU A 201 -58.91 -24.39 5.31
CA GLU A 201 -59.27 -22.97 5.19
C GLU A 201 -59.12 -22.46 3.75
N PHE A 202 -58.03 -22.81 3.10
CA PHE A 202 -57.82 -22.43 1.69
C PHE A 202 -58.84 -23.11 0.75
N GLY A 203 -59.23 -24.34 1.06
CA GLY A 203 -60.29 -25.06 0.35
C GLY A 203 -61.65 -24.35 0.46
N ILE A 204 -62.04 -23.89 1.66
CA ILE A 204 -63.25 -23.12 1.89
C ILE A 204 -63.23 -21.80 1.17
N ARG A 205 -62.14 -21.03 1.23
CA ARG A 205 -61.99 -19.76 0.50
C ARG A 205 -62.09 -19.92 -0.99
N LYS A 206 -61.50 -21.00 -1.53
CA LYS A 206 -61.58 -21.33 -2.96
C LYS A 206 -63.01 -21.68 -3.37
N ALA A 207 -63.77 -22.41 -2.52
CA ALA A 207 -65.16 -22.76 -2.76
C ALA A 207 -66.10 -21.58 -2.77
N ILE A 208 -65.79 -20.52 -2.01
CA ILE A 208 -66.54 -19.24 -1.95
C ILE A 208 -66.14 -18.28 -3.08
N GLY A 209 -65.19 -18.71 -3.99
CA GLY A 209 -64.82 -17.92 -5.18
C GLY A 209 -63.52 -17.14 -5.09
N ALA A 210 -62.71 -17.37 -4.07
CA ALA A 210 -61.39 -16.71 -4.01
C ALA A 210 -60.44 -17.20 -5.12
N THR A 211 -59.80 -16.27 -5.80
CA THR A 211 -58.85 -16.61 -6.87
C THR A 211 -57.57 -17.18 -6.27
N PRO A 212 -56.89 -18.11 -7.00
CA PRO A 212 -55.62 -18.71 -6.53
C PRO A 212 -54.57 -17.64 -6.17
N PHE A 213 -54.53 -16.50 -6.89
CA PHE A 213 -53.60 -15.42 -6.66
C PHE A 213 -53.87 -14.68 -5.33
N SER A 214 -55.16 -14.54 -4.94
CA SER A 214 -55.53 -13.87 -3.67
C SER A 214 -55.09 -14.75 -2.46
N ILE A 215 -55.19 -16.08 -2.60
CA ILE A 215 -54.75 -17.02 -1.55
C ILE A 215 -53.20 -16.99 -1.46
N LEU A 216 -52.51 -17.00 -2.59
CA LEU A 216 -51.04 -16.92 -2.63
C LEU A 216 -50.54 -15.63 -2.01
N LYS A 217 -51.15 -14.47 -2.36
CA LYS A 217 -50.83 -13.15 -1.78
C LYS A 217 -50.97 -13.15 -0.24
N LEU A 218 -52.02 -13.74 0.25
CA LEU A 218 -52.24 -13.85 1.71
C LEU A 218 -51.13 -14.63 2.40
N ILE A 219 -50.74 -15.79 1.83
CA ILE A 219 -49.66 -16.63 2.37
C ILE A 219 -48.35 -15.90 2.37
N ILE A 220 -48.00 -15.18 1.29
CA ILE A 220 -46.74 -14.42 1.19
C ILE A 220 -46.70 -13.26 2.21
N VAL A 221 -47.81 -12.49 2.33
CA VAL A 221 -47.88 -11.38 3.31
C VAL A 221 -47.74 -11.90 4.73
N GLU A 222 -48.38 -13.00 5.07
CA GLU A 222 -48.30 -13.61 6.38
C GLU A 222 -46.88 -14.11 6.70
N SER A 223 -46.16 -14.61 5.68
CA SER A 223 -44.77 -15.07 5.79
C SER A 223 -43.75 -13.95 5.96
N ILE A 224 -44.04 -12.74 5.52
CA ILE A 224 -43.16 -11.56 5.67
C ILE A 224 -43.33 -10.94 7.06
N LEU A 225 -44.51 -11.20 7.72
CA LEU A 225 -44.83 -10.65 9.03
C LEU A 225 -44.38 -11.51 10.21
N ILE A 226 -43.98 -12.77 9.96
CA ILE A 226 -43.43 -13.70 10.93
C ILE A 226 -41.89 -13.69 10.84
#